data_c6ed6c7078ea9c6aed2b0ed36169952e
#
_entry.id   c6ed6c7078ea9c6aed2b0ed36169952e
#
_cell.length_a   1.000
_cell.length_b   1.000
_cell.length_c   1.000
_cell.angle_alpha   90.00
_cell.angle_beta   90.00
_cell.angle_gamma   90.00
#
_symmetry.space_group_name_H-M   'P 1'
#
loop_
_entity.id
_entity.type
_entity.pdbx_description
1 polymer ?
#
loop_
_entity_poly.entity_id
_entity_poly.type
_entity_poly.pdbx_seq_one_letter_code
_entity_poly.pdbx_strand_id
1 'polypeptide(L)'
;MGLVTAKEVAKAIKTDKYGFVGTFSGWLLMKVLKISTLNKIYNRNKHLSDLEFLNAILDEFQIKFEIPEEDLKRLPKDGAYITISNHPLGGIDGILLLKLMLEREPNFKIIANFLLHRIEPMKPYIMPVNP
;
A
#
# COMPACT_ATOMS: atom_id res chain seq x y z
N MET A 1 -7.45 15.46 -3.76
CA MET A 1 -7.57 15.18 -2.32
C MET A 1 -6.45 14.19 -1.97
N GLY A 2 -5.68 14.40 -0.89
CA GLY A 2 -4.59 13.47 -0.53
C GLY A 2 -5.12 12.18 0.08
N LEU A 3 -4.33 11.11 -0.01
CA LEU A 3 -4.63 9.81 0.60
C LEU A 3 -4.73 9.91 2.13
N VAL A 4 -3.89 10.76 2.74
CA VAL A 4 -3.83 11.01 4.19
C VAL A 4 -3.75 12.51 4.45
N THR A 5 -4.51 13.00 5.43
CA THR A 5 -4.55 14.41 5.84
C THR A 5 -3.90 14.63 7.21
N ALA A 6 -3.47 15.88 7.48
CA ALA A 6 -2.91 16.25 8.78
C ALA A 6 -3.88 16.00 9.95
N LYS A 7 -5.17 16.19 9.74
CA LYS A 7 -6.22 15.91 10.75
C LYS A 7 -6.32 14.42 11.07
N GLU A 8 -6.23 13.57 10.04
CA GLU A 8 -6.25 12.10 10.25
C GLU A 8 -5.01 11.62 11.00
N VAL A 9 -3.84 12.19 10.70
CA VAL A 9 -2.62 11.90 11.44
C VAL A 9 -2.74 12.36 12.88
N ALA A 10 -3.22 13.58 13.14
CA ALA A 10 -3.44 14.11 14.49
C ALA A 10 -4.41 13.22 15.29
N LYS A 11 -5.47 12.73 14.64
CA LYS A 11 -6.43 11.80 15.24
C LYS A 11 -5.78 10.46 15.59
N ALA A 12 -4.98 9.91 14.69
CA ALA A 12 -4.27 8.64 14.89
C ALA A 12 -3.32 8.69 16.10
N ILE A 13 -2.63 9.84 16.31
CA ILE A 13 -1.75 10.05 17.47
C ILE A 13 -2.49 10.65 18.70
N LYS A 14 -3.82 10.71 18.68
CA LYS A 14 -4.68 11.22 19.75
C LYS A 14 -4.38 12.66 20.19
N THR A 15 -3.89 13.49 19.29
CA THR A 15 -3.59 14.91 19.53
C THR A 15 -4.64 15.87 18.98
N ASP A 16 -5.63 15.37 18.27
CA ASP A 16 -6.73 16.14 17.66
C ASP A 16 -7.52 16.97 18.66
N LYS A 17 -7.65 16.51 19.90
CA LYS A 17 -8.30 17.22 21.01
C LYS A 17 -7.57 18.49 21.48
N TYR A 18 -6.33 18.71 21.08
CA TYR A 18 -5.55 19.90 21.42
C TYR A 18 -5.68 21.02 20.37
N GLY A 19 -6.68 20.97 19.50
CA GLY A 19 -7.01 22.02 18.54
C GLY A 19 -5.86 22.34 17.58
N PHE A 20 -5.40 23.61 17.55
CA PHE A 20 -4.35 24.05 16.66
C PHE A 20 -3.02 23.32 16.89
N VAL A 21 -2.64 23.09 18.13
CA VAL A 21 -1.41 22.36 18.51
C VAL A 21 -1.45 20.93 17.99
N GLY A 22 -2.59 20.25 18.11
CA GLY A 22 -2.79 18.90 17.59
C GLY A 22 -2.68 18.85 16.06
N THR A 23 -3.25 19.81 15.38
CA THR A 23 -3.14 19.90 13.90
C THR A 23 -1.72 20.20 13.46
N PHE A 24 -1.01 21.06 14.19
CA PHE A 24 0.40 21.38 13.91
C PHE A 24 1.31 20.16 14.12
N SER A 25 1.11 19.39 15.19
CA SER A 25 1.86 18.16 15.43
C SER A 25 1.59 17.11 14.32
N GLY A 26 0.35 16.97 13.88
CA GLY A 26 -0.02 16.14 12.75
C GLY A 26 0.66 16.59 11.45
N TRP A 27 0.71 17.90 11.18
CA TRP A 27 1.42 18.45 10.02
C TRP A 27 2.93 18.20 10.08
N LEU A 28 3.55 18.40 11.25
CA LEU A 28 4.97 18.14 11.45
C LEU A 28 5.31 16.66 11.20
N LEU A 29 4.48 15.75 11.75
CA LEU A 29 4.64 14.33 11.54
C LEU A 29 4.49 13.93 10.06
N MET A 30 3.51 14.50 9.35
CA MET A 30 3.36 14.29 7.90
C MET A 30 4.63 14.70 7.15
N LYS A 31 5.28 15.80 7.56
CA LYS A 31 6.52 16.28 6.95
C LYS A 31 7.68 15.34 7.23
N VAL A 32 7.85 14.90 8.47
CA VAL A 32 8.90 13.96 8.89
C VAL A 32 8.75 12.61 8.18
N LEU A 33 7.53 12.08 8.14
CA LEU A 33 7.23 10.80 7.48
C LEU A 33 7.10 10.91 5.94
N LYS A 34 7.36 12.10 5.38
CA LYS A 34 7.23 12.36 3.92
C LYS A 34 5.85 11.97 3.35
N ILE A 35 4.78 12.01 4.16
CA ILE A 35 3.41 11.65 3.73
C ILE A 35 2.94 12.56 2.59
N SER A 36 3.40 13.82 2.56
CA SER A 36 3.13 14.73 1.44
C SER A 36 3.69 14.20 0.12
N THR A 37 4.84 13.53 0.14
CA THR A 37 5.43 12.87 -1.03
C THR A 37 4.60 11.67 -1.46
N LEU A 38 4.18 10.83 -0.50
CA LEU A 38 3.28 9.71 -0.79
C LEU A 38 1.95 10.18 -1.39
N ASN A 39 1.36 11.25 -0.87
CA ASN A 39 0.16 11.85 -1.42
C ASN A 39 0.37 12.36 -2.87
N LYS A 40 1.53 12.93 -3.18
CA LYS A 40 1.85 13.39 -4.55
C LYS A 40 1.99 12.20 -5.50
N ILE A 41 2.72 11.17 -5.09
CA ILE A 41 2.89 9.93 -5.86
C ILE A 41 1.52 9.29 -6.13
N TYR A 42 0.71 9.13 -5.10
CA TYR A 42 -0.65 8.61 -5.25
C TYR A 42 -1.50 9.43 -6.21
N ASN A 43 -1.56 10.76 -6.04
CA ASN A 43 -2.39 11.62 -6.90
C ASN A 43 -1.94 11.62 -8.36
N ARG A 44 -0.64 11.41 -8.63
CA ARG A 44 -0.10 11.29 -9.98
C ARG A 44 -0.53 10.00 -10.65
N ASN A 45 -0.59 8.90 -9.88
CA ASN A 45 -0.76 7.55 -10.41
C ASN A 45 -2.16 6.94 -10.17
N LYS A 46 -3.03 7.56 -9.37
CA LYS A 46 -4.35 7.02 -9.01
C LYS A 46 -5.33 6.79 -10.16
N HIS A 47 -5.02 7.30 -11.35
CA HIS A 47 -5.80 7.07 -12.57
C HIS A 47 -5.42 5.76 -13.26
N LEU A 48 -4.28 5.18 -12.90
CA LEU A 48 -3.85 3.86 -13.35
C LEU A 48 -4.60 2.79 -12.57
N SER A 49 -4.71 1.62 -13.14
CA SER A 49 -5.37 0.47 -12.52
C SER A 49 -4.41 -0.71 -12.36
N ASP A 50 -4.74 -1.57 -11.42
CA ASP A 50 -4.14 -2.90 -11.29
C ASP A 50 -2.59 -2.89 -11.32
N LEU A 51 -2.01 -3.68 -12.19
CA LEU A 51 -0.56 -3.83 -12.37
C LEU A 51 0.12 -2.54 -12.82
N GLU A 52 -0.55 -1.69 -13.58
CA GLU A 52 0.02 -0.40 -14.01
C GLU A 52 0.30 0.50 -12.81
N PHE A 53 -0.66 0.57 -11.88
CA PHE A 53 -0.48 1.33 -10.64
C PHE A 53 0.66 0.76 -9.79
N LEU A 54 0.70 -0.56 -9.59
CA LEU A 54 1.74 -1.22 -8.79
C LEU A 54 3.13 -0.97 -9.40
N ASN A 55 3.26 -1.10 -10.72
CA ASN A 55 4.51 -0.81 -11.44
C ASN A 55 4.93 0.65 -11.27
N ALA A 56 4.00 1.59 -11.48
CA ALA A 56 4.30 3.01 -11.32
C ALA A 56 4.77 3.37 -9.90
N ILE A 57 4.20 2.74 -8.87
CA ILE A 57 4.67 2.93 -7.48
C ILE A 57 6.08 2.37 -7.28
N LEU A 58 6.38 1.18 -7.79
CA LEU A 58 7.73 0.60 -7.69
C LEU A 58 8.76 1.45 -8.42
N ASP A 59 8.42 1.97 -9.59
CA ASP A 59 9.29 2.86 -10.39
C ASP A 59 9.57 4.20 -9.67
N GLU A 60 8.55 4.82 -9.07
CA GLU A 60 8.72 6.05 -8.29
C GLU A 60 9.68 5.87 -7.09
N PHE A 61 9.70 4.67 -6.52
CA PHE A 61 10.63 4.32 -5.44
C PHE A 61 11.95 3.70 -5.95
N GLN A 62 12.11 3.56 -7.26
CA GLN A 62 13.28 2.92 -7.89
C GLN A 62 13.53 1.49 -7.37
N ILE A 63 12.46 0.78 -7.05
CA ILE A 63 12.54 -0.58 -6.54
C ILE A 63 12.58 -1.54 -7.71
N LYS A 64 13.67 -2.32 -7.77
CA LYS A 64 13.84 -3.45 -8.65
C LYS A 64 13.88 -4.72 -7.82
N PHE A 65 13.26 -5.77 -8.31
CA PHE A 65 13.31 -7.08 -7.69
C PHE A 65 13.41 -8.16 -8.76
N GLU A 66 14.06 -9.23 -8.40
CA GLU A 66 14.21 -10.41 -9.24
C GLU A 66 13.75 -11.62 -8.43
N ILE A 67 13.06 -12.52 -9.08
CA ILE A 67 12.62 -13.78 -8.47
C ILE A 67 13.19 -14.91 -9.34
N PRO A 68 13.96 -15.84 -8.75
CA PRO A 68 14.47 -16.98 -9.49
C PRO A 68 13.32 -17.78 -10.13
N GLU A 69 13.50 -18.21 -11.36
CA GLU A 69 12.49 -19.02 -12.04
C GLU A 69 12.12 -20.31 -11.28
N GLU A 70 13.08 -20.87 -10.58
CA GLU A 70 12.87 -22.08 -9.74
C GLU A 70 11.88 -21.83 -8.62
N ASP A 71 11.91 -20.63 -8.01
CA ASP A 71 10.96 -20.26 -6.96
C ASP A 71 9.59 -19.98 -7.55
N LEU A 72 9.53 -19.39 -8.72
CA LEU A 72 8.27 -19.17 -9.43
C LEU A 72 7.57 -20.48 -9.81
N LYS A 73 8.34 -21.53 -10.14
CA LYS A 73 7.83 -22.87 -10.44
C LYS A 73 7.22 -23.59 -9.23
N ARG A 74 7.55 -23.15 -8.01
CA ARG A 74 6.99 -23.71 -6.76
C ARG A 74 5.59 -23.19 -6.45
N LEU A 75 5.18 -22.08 -7.09
CA LEU A 75 3.82 -21.57 -6.91
C LEU A 75 2.81 -22.56 -7.51
N PRO A 76 1.69 -22.82 -6.82
CA PRO A 76 0.62 -23.66 -7.35
C PRO A 76 0.14 -23.15 -8.70
N LYS A 77 -0.09 -24.08 -9.64
CA LYS A 77 -0.64 -23.76 -10.96
C LYS A 77 -2.15 -23.82 -10.97
N ASP A 78 -2.71 -24.67 -10.13
CA ASP A 78 -4.13 -24.96 -10.07
C ASP A 78 -4.61 -25.07 -8.63
N GLY A 79 -5.90 -24.84 -8.41
CA GLY A 79 -6.55 -24.97 -7.12
C GLY A 79 -6.45 -23.71 -6.24
N ALA A 80 -7.22 -23.70 -5.16
CA ALA A 80 -7.19 -22.61 -4.19
C ALA A 80 -5.97 -22.73 -3.27
N TYR A 81 -5.30 -21.62 -3.00
CA TYR A 81 -4.15 -21.58 -2.09
C TYR A 81 -4.09 -20.26 -1.32
N ILE A 82 -3.36 -20.27 -0.24
CA ILE A 82 -3.08 -19.10 0.60
C ILE A 82 -1.57 -18.89 0.63
N THR A 83 -1.14 -17.65 0.37
CA THR A 83 0.26 -17.26 0.54
C THR A 83 0.47 -16.61 1.90
N ILE A 84 1.60 -16.91 2.53
CA ILE A 84 2.03 -16.28 3.77
C ILE A 84 3.45 -15.77 3.55
N SER A 85 3.71 -14.53 3.91
CA SER A 85 5.04 -13.93 3.84
C SER A 85 5.36 -13.15 5.11
N ASN A 86 6.64 -13.04 5.44
CA ASN A 86 7.11 -12.02 6.35
C ASN A 86 6.94 -10.62 5.73
N HIS A 87 6.99 -9.58 6.55
CA HIS A 87 6.62 -8.22 6.11
C HIS A 87 7.59 -7.15 6.67
N PRO A 88 8.92 -7.33 6.50
CA PRO A 88 9.92 -6.47 7.13
C PRO A 88 9.95 -5.04 6.56
N LEU A 89 9.60 -4.85 5.29
CA LEU A 89 9.63 -3.56 4.61
C LEU A 89 8.25 -2.86 4.57
N GLY A 90 7.27 -3.41 5.26
CA GLY A 90 5.94 -2.83 5.35
C GLY A 90 5.20 -2.79 4.01
N GLY A 91 4.67 -1.64 3.62
CA GLY A 91 3.83 -1.51 2.43
C GLY A 91 4.48 -1.98 1.12
N ILE A 92 5.80 -1.95 1.02
CA ILE A 92 6.54 -2.37 -0.18
C ILE A 92 6.39 -3.88 -0.39
N ASP A 93 6.55 -4.68 0.65
CA ASP A 93 6.39 -6.15 0.54
C ASP A 93 4.99 -6.51 0.04
N GLY A 94 3.98 -5.80 0.55
CA GLY A 94 2.60 -5.99 0.11
C GLY A 94 2.40 -5.65 -1.38
N ILE A 95 3.03 -4.58 -1.87
CA ILE A 95 2.98 -4.18 -3.28
C ILE A 95 3.68 -5.23 -4.17
N LEU A 96 4.86 -5.68 -3.76
CA LEU A 96 5.62 -6.71 -4.49
C LEU A 96 4.85 -8.04 -4.55
N LEU A 97 4.32 -8.50 -3.42
CA LEU A 97 3.52 -9.71 -3.37
C LEU A 97 2.26 -9.59 -4.23
N LEU A 98 1.54 -8.48 -4.10
CA LEU A 98 0.31 -8.26 -4.88
C LEU A 98 0.62 -8.24 -6.39
N LYS A 99 1.68 -7.54 -6.81
CA LYS A 99 2.12 -7.53 -8.21
C LYS A 99 2.43 -8.94 -8.72
N LEU A 100 3.29 -9.67 -7.99
CA LEU A 100 3.68 -11.03 -8.34
C LEU A 100 2.47 -11.96 -8.52
N MET A 101 1.53 -11.86 -7.59
CA MET A 101 0.37 -12.74 -7.60
C MET A 101 -0.65 -12.35 -8.67
N LEU A 102 -0.90 -11.07 -8.91
CA LEU A 102 -1.84 -10.60 -9.94
C LEU A 102 -1.37 -10.92 -11.36
N GLU A 103 -0.06 -11.01 -11.60
CA GLU A 103 0.49 -11.47 -12.89
C GLU A 103 0.11 -12.93 -13.21
N ARG A 104 -0.31 -13.72 -12.23
CA ARG A 104 -0.65 -15.14 -12.33
C ARG A 104 -2.13 -15.42 -12.09
N GLU A 105 -2.69 -14.78 -11.08
CA GLU A 105 -4.05 -14.98 -10.61
C GLU A 105 -4.76 -13.63 -10.47
N PRO A 106 -5.48 -13.19 -11.52
CA PRO A 106 -6.18 -11.89 -11.51
C PRO A 106 -7.21 -11.72 -10.40
N ASN A 107 -7.69 -12.82 -9.82
CA ASN A 107 -8.63 -12.80 -8.70
C ASN A 107 -7.96 -12.83 -7.33
N PHE A 108 -6.64 -12.76 -7.27
CA PHE A 108 -5.90 -12.78 -6.01
C PHE A 108 -6.32 -11.63 -5.10
N LYS A 109 -6.45 -11.92 -3.80
CA LYS A 109 -6.80 -10.93 -2.76
C LYS A 109 -5.76 -10.97 -1.65
N ILE A 110 -5.48 -9.80 -1.09
CA ILE A 110 -4.64 -9.69 0.12
C ILE A 110 -5.50 -9.28 1.31
N ILE A 111 -5.22 -9.88 2.46
CA ILE A 111 -5.77 -9.42 3.73
C ILE A 111 -4.89 -8.28 4.21
N ALA A 112 -5.47 -7.11 4.42
CA ALA A 112 -4.72 -5.94 4.80
C ALA A 112 -5.53 -4.99 5.71
N ASN A 113 -4.83 -4.08 6.37
CA ASN A 113 -5.47 -3.05 7.17
C ASN A 113 -6.46 -2.23 6.33
N PHE A 114 -7.63 -1.93 6.89
CA PHE A 114 -8.71 -1.19 6.21
C PHE A 114 -8.25 0.16 5.63
N LEU A 115 -7.20 0.77 6.16
CA LEU A 115 -6.65 2.03 5.62
C LEU A 115 -6.13 1.87 4.19
N LEU A 116 -5.61 0.70 3.82
CA LEU A 116 -5.13 0.43 2.47
C LEU A 116 -6.27 0.31 1.46
N HIS A 117 -7.48 0.02 1.91
CA HIS A 117 -8.67 0.02 1.07
C HIS A 117 -9.05 1.42 0.54
N ARG A 118 -8.38 2.49 1.02
CA ARG A 118 -8.51 3.85 0.49
C ARG A 118 -7.72 4.08 -0.79
N ILE A 119 -6.80 3.19 -1.13
CA ILE A 119 -6.02 3.24 -2.36
C ILE A 119 -6.90 2.68 -3.47
N GLU A 120 -7.57 3.58 -4.21
CA GLU A 120 -8.59 3.19 -5.20
C GLU A 120 -8.10 2.14 -6.20
N PRO A 121 -6.87 2.24 -6.79
CA PRO A 121 -6.40 1.21 -7.72
C PRO A 121 -6.17 -0.17 -7.09
N MET A 122 -5.93 -0.24 -5.79
CA MET A 122 -5.71 -1.51 -5.07
C MET A 122 -6.98 -2.07 -4.42
N LYS A 123 -8.01 -1.24 -4.31
CA LYS A 123 -9.25 -1.56 -3.59
C LYS A 123 -9.90 -2.88 -3.99
N PRO A 124 -9.95 -3.27 -5.30
CA PRO A 124 -10.52 -4.55 -5.70
C PRO A 124 -9.81 -5.76 -5.12
N TYR A 125 -8.54 -5.62 -4.77
CA TYR A 125 -7.65 -6.71 -4.34
C TYR A 125 -7.45 -6.78 -2.83
N ILE A 126 -8.03 -5.84 -2.08
CA ILE A 126 -7.86 -5.77 -0.62
C ILE A 126 -9.10 -6.32 0.07
N MET A 127 -8.89 -7.31 0.93
CA MET A 127 -9.86 -7.76 1.94
C MET A 127 -9.54 -7.01 3.25
N PRO A 128 -10.28 -5.93 3.56
CA PRO A 128 -9.94 -5.08 4.69
C PRO A 128 -10.24 -5.76 6.01
N VAL A 129 -9.29 -5.72 6.92
CA VAL A 129 -9.47 -6.12 8.31
C VAL A 129 -9.25 -4.92 9.23
N ASN A 130 -9.98 -4.91 10.32
CA ASN A 130 -9.82 -3.93 11.39
C ASN A 130 -9.11 -4.65 12.55
N PRO A 131 -7.90 -4.23 12.94
CA PRO A 131 -7.16 -4.82 14.05
C PRO A 131 -7.79 -4.53 15.40
#